data_c0fd26bf3b16c9dfc8a4d4aa73cbdc17
#
_entry.id   c0fd26bf3b16c9dfc8a4d4aa73cbdc17
#
_cell.length_a   1.000
_cell.length_b   1.000
_cell.length_c   1.000
_cell.angle_alpha   90.00
_cell.angle_beta   90.00
_cell.angle_gamma   90.00
#
_symmetry.space_group_name_H-M   'P 1'
#
loop_
_entity.id
_entity.type
_entity.pdbx_description
1 polymer ?
#
loop_
_entity_poly.entity_id
_entity_poly.type
_entity_poly.pdbx_seq_one_letter_code
_entity_poly.pdbx_strand_id
1 'polypeptide(L)'
;TEYMKIDEAPVVSHESDVVQNATATITNTVSVMWDDSEADNVNGKNFQRVITQKWIANYPLGLEAWAEYRRTGYPELYPCIDNLSDCGVSSQRGMRRLSFPYTEAQNNKANYDLGVAELGGADNEATDLKWAKKN
;
A
#
# COMPACT_ATOMS: atom_id res chain seq x y z
N THR A 1 21.91 -6.70 17.71
CA THR A 1 21.01 -5.82 18.46
C THR A 1 19.82 -6.60 18.96
N GLU A 2 19.34 -6.32 20.18
CA GLU A 2 18.19 -7.01 20.78
C GLU A 2 16.93 -6.93 19.90
N TYR A 3 16.72 -5.80 19.23
CA TYR A 3 15.59 -5.60 18.31
C TYR A 3 15.49 -6.68 17.22
N MET A 4 16.62 -7.11 16.66
CA MET A 4 16.64 -8.12 15.59
C MET A 4 16.40 -9.56 16.11
N LYS A 5 16.28 -9.74 17.43
CA LYS A 5 15.96 -11.03 18.06
C LYS A 5 14.48 -11.20 18.38
N ILE A 6 13.64 -10.21 18.07
CA ILE A 6 12.21 -10.29 18.33
C ILE A 6 11.59 -11.31 17.37
N ASP A 7 11.13 -12.41 17.93
CA ASP A 7 10.50 -13.52 17.20
C ASP A 7 8.97 -13.54 17.32
N GLU A 8 8.40 -12.47 17.83
CA GLU A 8 6.95 -12.31 17.93
C GLU A 8 6.44 -11.39 16.84
N ALA A 9 5.43 -11.84 16.10
CA ALA A 9 4.69 -10.99 15.18
C ALA A 9 3.67 -10.15 15.97
N PRO A 10 3.80 -8.81 16.01
CA PRO A 10 2.90 -8.00 16.80
C PRO A 10 1.48 -7.99 16.23
N VAL A 11 0.51 -8.10 17.11
CA VAL A 11 -0.90 -7.86 16.80
C VAL A 11 -1.27 -6.49 17.34
N VAL A 12 -1.76 -5.61 16.47
CA VAL A 12 -2.16 -4.26 16.84
C VAL A 12 -3.60 -4.03 16.41
N SER A 13 -4.42 -3.52 17.31
CA SER A 13 -5.79 -3.11 17.02
C SER A 13 -5.95 -1.61 17.26
N HIS A 14 -6.75 -0.98 16.44
CA HIS A 14 -7.11 0.42 16.57
C HIS A 14 -8.63 0.57 16.52
N GLU A 15 -9.19 1.25 17.50
CA GLU A 15 -10.58 1.66 17.52
C GLU A 15 -10.72 3.00 16.80
N SER A 16 -11.74 3.13 15.94
CA SER A 16 -11.96 4.38 15.22
C SER A 16 -12.57 5.44 16.12
N ASP A 17 -11.96 6.62 16.17
CA ASP A 17 -12.51 7.80 16.84
C ASP A 17 -13.68 8.44 16.08
N VAL A 18 -13.83 8.11 14.80
CA VAL A 18 -14.82 8.71 13.89
C VAL A 18 -16.03 7.81 13.68
N VAL A 19 -15.80 6.51 13.54
CA VAL A 19 -16.88 5.52 13.33
C VAL A 19 -17.11 4.74 14.61
N GLN A 20 -18.25 4.95 15.25
CA GLN A 20 -18.60 4.28 16.51
C GLN A 20 -18.57 2.76 16.36
N ASN A 21 -17.93 2.07 17.29
CA ASN A 21 -17.77 0.62 17.35
C ASN A 21 -17.04 -0.01 16.17
N ALA A 22 -16.26 0.75 15.41
CA ALA A 22 -15.43 0.21 14.35
C ALA A 22 -14.00 -0.03 14.86
N THR A 23 -13.56 -1.27 14.83
CA THR A 23 -12.20 -1.67 15.23
C THR A 23 -11.52 -2.33 14.04
N ALA A 24 -10.32 -1.88 13.71
CA ALA A 24 -9.44 -2.54 12.77
C ALA A 24 -8.31 -3.24 13.51
N THR A 25 -8.06 -4.50 13.17
CA THR A 25 -6.96 -5.28 13.71
C THR A 25 -6.01 -5.67 12.61
N ILE A 26 -4.72 -5.42 12.80
CA ILE A 26 -3.65 -5.93 11.96
C ILE A 26 -2.95 -7.04 12.74
N THR A 27 -2.91 -8.21 12.15
CA THR A 27 -2.05 -9.29 12.60
C THR A 27 -0.87 -9.37 11.65
N ASN A 28 0.29 -8.89 12.09
CA ASN A 28 1.51 -9.08 11.32
C ASN A 28 1.81 -10.57 11.22
N THR A 29 2.13 -11.02 10.03
CA THR A 29 2.43 -12.43 9.76
C THR A 29 3.91 -12.75 9.86
N VAL A 30 4.73 -11.74 10.14
CA VAL A 30 6.19 -11.88 10.25
C VAL A 30 6.74 -11.18 11.49
N SER A 31 7.72 -11.81 12.12
CA SER A 31 8.54 -11.22 13.17
C SER A 31 9.63 -10.32 12.57
N VAL A 32 10.41 -9.67 13.43
CA VAL A 32 11.59 -8.90 12.99
C VAL A 32 12.77 -9.82 12.68
N MET A 33 12.86 -10.96 13.37
CA MET A 33 13.97 -11.91 13.23
C MET A 33 13.96 -12.55 11.85
N TRP A 34 15.13 -12.57 11.20
CA TRP A 34 15.33 -13.26 9.94
C TRP A 34 15.21 -14.78 10.13
N ASP A 35 14.61 -15.46 9.19
CA ASP A 35 14.44 -16.91 9.18
C ASP A 35 14.98 -17.49 7.87
N ASP A 36 16.10 -18.19 7.95
CA ASP A 36 16.76 -18.80 6.79
C ASP A 36 15.93 -19.91 6.13
N SER A 37 14.91 -20.42 6.80
CA SER A 37 14.00 -21.43 6.25
C SER A 37 12.88 -20.85 5.39
N GLU A 38 12.65 -19.54 5.47
CA GLU A 38 11.59 -18.85 4.74
C GLU A 38 12.06 -18.37 3.37
N ALA A 39 11.13 -18.30 2.42
CA ALA A 39 11.44 -17.86 1.06
C ALA A 39 11.82 -16.38 0.98
N ASP A 40 12.80 -16.06 0.13
CA ASP A 40 13.30 -14.70 -0.14
C ASP A 40 12.63 -14.05 -1.34
N ASN A 41 11.76 -14.75 -2.05
CA ASN A 41 11.07 -14.20 -3.22
C ASN A 41 10.01 -13.16 -2.81
N VAL A 42 9.47 -12.44 -3.80
CA VAL A 42 8.50 -11.34 -3.62
C VAL A 42 7.20 -11.71 -2.88
N ASN A 43 6.94 -12.99 -2.66
CA ASN A 43 5.81 -13.49 -1.88
C ASN A 43 6.26 -14.11 -0.55
N GLY A 44 7.56 -14.14 -0.29
CA GLY A 44 8.15 -14.76 0.89
C GLY A 44 8.09 -13.86 2.13
N LYS A 45 8.09 -14.47 3.30
CA LYS A 45 8.06 -13.74 4.56
C LYS A 45 9.33 -12.92 4.82
N ASN A 46 10.49 -13.38 4.35
CA ASN A 46 11.72 -12.60 4.47
C ASN A 46 11.66 -11.32 3.64
N PHE A 47 11.08 -11.37 2.45
CA PHE A 47 10.80 -10.16 1.66
C PHE A 47 9.87 -9.19 2.41
N GLN A 48 8.79 -9.70 3.01
CA GLN A 48 7.87 -8.89 3.82
C GLN A 48 8.62 -8.24 5.00
N ARG A 49 9.51 -8.97 5.71
CA ARG A 49 10.35 -8.42 6.79
C ARG A 49 11.18 -7.23 6.31
N VAL A 50 11.90 -7.41 5.19
CA VAL A 50 12.76 -6.36 4.62
C VAL A 50 11.93 -5.13 4.24
N ILE A 51 10.82 -5.31 3.56
CA ILE A 51 9.97 -4.18 3.14
C ILE A 51 9.35 -3.46 4.34
N THR A 52 8.95 -4.18 5.38
CA THR A 52 8.44 -3.58 6.62
C THR A 52 9.51 -2.72 7.30
N GLN A 53 10.76 -3.21 7.40
CA GLN A 53 11.86 -2.43 7.95
C GLN A 53 12.19 -1.21 7.06
N LYS A 54 12.17 -1.36 5.75
CA LYS A 54 12.35 -0.26 4.81
C LYS A 54 11.25 0.80 4.98
N TRP A 55 10.00 0.39 5.16
CA TRP A 55 8.89 1.31 5.37
C TRP A 55 9.08 2.16 6.62
N ILE A 56 9.53 1.54 7.72
CA ILE A 56 9.87 2.25 8.97
C ILE A 56 11.03 3.22 8.73
N ALA A 57 12.09 2.76 8.06
CA ALA A 57 13.27 3.58 7.77
C ALA A 57 12.99 4.76 6.83
N ASN A 58 11.95 4.68 6.01
CA ASN A 58 11.53 5.75 5.13
C ASN A 58 10.85 6.93 5.86
N TYR A 59 10.61 6.84 7.18
CA TYR A 59 10.08 7.98 7.92
C TYR A 59 11.07 9.16 7.95
N PRO A 60 10.69 10.40 7.54
CA PRO A 60 9.35 10.85 7.15
C PRO A 60 9.10 10.92 5.63
N LEU A 61 9.78 10.13 4.81
CA LEU A 61 9.69 10.13 3.34
C LEU A 61 8.41 9.42 2.85
N GLY A 62 7.26 10.02 3.09
CA GLY A 62 5.95 9.39 2.86
C GLY A 62 5.71 8.93 1.42
N LEU A 63 6.19 9.68 0.41
CA LEU A 63 6.02 9.29 -1.00
C LEU A 63 6.80 8.02 -1.36
N GLU A 64 8.00 7.84 -0.80
CA GLU A 64 8.79 6.62 -0.97
C GLU A 64 8.09 5.43 -0.29
N ALA A 65 7.63 5.62 0.94
CA ALA A 65 6.87 4.60 1.67
C ALA A 65 5.61 4.19 0.90
N TRP A 66 4.85 5.16 0.37
CA TRP A 66 3.67 4.89 -0.45
C TRP A 66 3.99 4.18 -1.77
N ALA A 67 5.08 4.54 -2.45
CA ALA A 67 5.52 3.87 -3.67
C ALA A 67 5.86 2.39 -3.41
N GLU A 68 6.62 2.10 -2.35
CA GLU A 68 6.94 0.74 -1.94
C GLU A 68 5.70 -0.07 -1.56
N TYR A 69 4.79 0.52 -0.79
CA TYR A 69 3.53 -0.12 -0.42
C TYR A 69 2.71 -0.50 -1.66
N ARG A 70 2.55 0.42 -2.62
CA ARG A 70 1.82 0.13 -3.86
C ARG A 70 2.46 -0.99 -4.67
N ARG A 71 3.79 -1.04 -4.71
CA ARG A 71 4.54 -2.06 -5.44
C ARG A 71 4.47 -3.43 -4.80
N THR A 72 4.58 -3.49 -3.47
CA THR A 72 4.77 -4.74 -2.73
C THR A 72 3.52 -5.21 -1.99
N GLY A 73 2.64 -4.28 -1.58
CA GLY A 73 1.54 -4.53 -0.67
C GLY A 73 1.97 -4.66 0.79
N TYR A 74 3.22 -4.36 1.10
CA TYR A 74 3.76 -4.43 2.45
C TYR A 74 4.23 -3.05 2.95
N PRO A 75 4.22 -2.82 4.29
CA PRO A 75 3.63 -3.68 5.33
C PRO A 75 2.12 -3.78 5.20
N GLU A 76 1.51 -4.73 5.91
CA GLU A 76 0.06 -4.75 6.07
C GLU A 76 -0.36 -3.54 6.89
N LEU A 77 -1.16 -2.65 6.32
CA LEU A 77 -1.65 -1.44 6.95
C LEU A 77 -3.11 -1.59 7.38
N TYR A 78 -3.53 -0.77 8.32
CA TYR A 78 -4.94 -0.71 8.71
C TYR A 78 -5.82 -0.39 7.50
N PRO A 79 -6.92 -1.14 7.30
CA PRO A 79 -7.90 -0.77 6.29
C PRO A 79 -8.54 0.56 6.65
N CYS A 80 -8.92 1.33 5.63
CA CYS A 80 -9.74 2.51 5.85
C CYS A 80 -11.15 2.07 6.26
N ILE A 81 -11.54 2.35 7.50
CA ILE A 81 -12.83 1.93 8.05
C ILE A 81 -13.97 2.74 7.43
N ASP A 82 -13.76 4.05 7.26
CA ASP A 82 -14.74 4.96 6.65
C ASP A 82 -14.24 5.40 5.27
N ASN A 83 -14.49 4.57 4.27
CA ASN A 83 -14.05 4.82 2.91
C ASN A 83 -15.11 5.61 2.14
N LEU A 84 -14.89 6.91 2.02
CA LEU A 84 -15.76 7.84 1.29
C LEU A 84 -15.45 7.95 -0.21
N SER A 85 -14.62 7.06 -0.75
CA SER A 85 -14.29 7.07 -2.17
C SER A 85 -15.47 6.70 -3.05
N ASP A 86 -15.79 7.54 -4.02
CA ASP A 86 -16.81 7.32 -5.04
C ASP A 86 -16.28 6.61 -6.31
N CYS A 87 -14.95 6.48 -6.43
CA CYS A 87 -14.29 5.87 -7.59
C CYS A 87 -13.84 4.42 -7.38
N GLY A 88 -14.23 3.79 -6.27
CA GLY A 88 -13.95 2.38 -5.99
C GLY A 88 -12.56 2.10 -5.42
N VAL A 89 -11.92 3.07 -4.76
CA VAL A 89 -10.70 2.84 -3.99
C VAL A 89 -10.95 1.76 -2.93
N SER A 90 -10.11 0.74 -2.90
CA SER A 90 -10.21 -0.33 -1.91
C SER A 90 -9.86 0.17 -0.51
N SER A 91 -10.71 -0.11 0.48
CA SER A 91 -10.40 0.16 1.88
C SER A 91 -9.10 -0.50 2.35
N GLN A 92 -8.81 -1.70 1.85
CA GLN A 92 -7.60 -2.46 2.22
C GLN A 92 -6.35 -1.97 1.51
N ARG A 93 -6.46 -1.63 0.22
CA ARG A 93 -5.30 -1.28 -0.61
C ARG A 93 -5.01 0.22 -0.67
N GLY A 94 -5.97 1.06 -0.31
CA GLY A 94 -5.87 2.50 -0.41
C GLY A 94 -5.74 3.01 -1.86
N MET A 95 -5.41 4.28 -1.99
CA MET A 95 -5.16 4.92 -3.29
C MET A 95 -3.99 4.29 -4.02
N ARG A 96 -4.16 4.06 -5.32
CA ARG A 96 -3.15 3.42 -6.18
C ARG A 96 -2.37 4.43 -7.03
N ARG A 97 -2.95 5.59 -7.31
CA ARG A 97 -2.34 6.68 -8.07
C ARG A 97 -3.07 8.01 -7.79
N LEU A 98 -2.54 9.09 -8.27
CA LEU A 98 -3.28 10.33 -8.46
C LEU A 98 -3.85 10.33 -9.89
N SER A 99 -5.08 10.84 -10.07
CA SER A 99 -5.65 11.11 -11.39
C SER A 99 -4.80 12.14 -12.14
N PHE A 100 -4.93 12.17 -13.45
CA PHE A 100 -4.29 13.22 -14.24
C PHE A 100 -4.90 14.59 -13.89
N PRO A 101 -4.12 15.68 -13.99
CA PRO A 101 -4.67 17.01 -13.76
C PRO A 101 -5.85 17.28 -14.69
N TYR A 102 -6.93 17.85 -14.15
CA TYR A 102 -8.13 18.18 -14.91
C TYR A 102 -7.86 19.08 -16.13
N THR A 103 -6.84 19.93 -16.04
CA THR A 103 -6.38 20.78 -17.12
C THR A 103 -5.88 20.01 -18.34
N GLU A 104 -5.35 18.78 -18.17
CA GLU A 104 -4.93 17.92 -19.30
C GLU A 104 -6.13 17.48 -20.12
N ALA A 105 -7.22 17.08 -19.47
CA ALA A 105 -8.45 16.70 -20.17
C ALA A 105 -9.07 17.86 -20.96
N GLN A 106 -8.87 19.12 -20.51
CA GLN A 106 -9.39 20.30 -21.17
C GLN A 106 -8.48 20.83 -22.30
N ASN A 107 -7.18 20.93 -22.03
CA ASN A 107 -6.27 21.68 -22.90
C ASN A 107 -5.39 20.77 -23.77
N ASN A 108 -5.31 19.48 -23.45
CA ASN A 108 -4.43 18.50 -24.12
C ASN A 108 -5.13 17.15 -24.31
N LYS A 109 -6.40 17.22 -24.69
CA LYS A 109 -7.29 16.05 -24.72
C LYS A 109 -6.73 14.86 -25.50
N ALA A 110 -6.10 15.09 -26.64
CA ALA A 110 -5.55 14.00 -27.47
C ALA A 110 -4.47 13.17 -26.73
N ASN A 111 -3.54 13.85 -26.05
CA ASN A 111 -2.51 13.16 -25.25
C ASN A 111 -3.07 12.61 -23.95
N TYR A 112 -4.05 13.29 -23.34
CA TYR A 112 -4.78 12.77 -22.19
C TYR A 112 -5.44 11.42 -22.52
N ASP A 113 -6.18 11.33 -23.63
CA ASP A 113 -6.85 10.09 -24.05
C ASP A 113 -5.85 8.95 -24.30
N LEU A 114 -4.69 9.26 -24.91
CA LEU A 114 -3.60 8.27 -25.07
C LEU A 114 -3.05 7.82 -23.70
N GLY A 115 -2.84 8.75 -22.78
CA GLY A 115 -2.39 8.44 -21.42
C GLY A 115 -3.38 7.53 -20.67
N VAL A 116 -4.68 7.82 -20.77
CA VAL A 116 -5.73 7.00 -20.15
C VAL A 116 -5.78 5.60 -20.78
N ALA A 117 -5.66 5.50 -22.09
CA ALA A 117 -5.61 4.19 -22.78
C ALA A 117 -4.43 3.34 -22.31
N GLU A 118 -3.26 3.95 -22.04
CA GLU A 118 -2.08 3.27 -21.50
C GLU A 118 -2.23 2.79 -20.06
N LEU A 119 -3.12 3.40 -19.26
CA LEU A 119 -3.40 2.93 -17.90
C LEU A 119 -4.07 1.55 -17.91
N GLY A 120 -4.87 1.26 -18.91
CA GLY A 120 -5.67 0.04 -18.98
C GLY A 120 -6.82 0.02 -17.97
N GLY A 121 -7.28 1.19 -17.56
CA GLY A 121 -8.39 1.42 -16.63
C GLY A 121 -8.82 2.88 -16.64
N ALA A 122 -9.80 3.24 -15.82
CA ALA A 122 -10.26 4.61 -15.68
C ALA A 122 -9.18 5.52 -15.10
N ASP A 123 -9.22 6.80 -15.44
CA ASP A 123 -8.36 7.81 -14.83
C ASP A 123 -8.91 8.19 -13.44
N ASN A 124 -8.62 7.37 -12.47
CA ASN A 124 -8.99 7.58 -11.07
C ASN A 124 -7.98 6.94 -10.11
N GLU A 125 -8.19 7.14 -8.84
CA GLU A 125 -7.30 6.73 -7.75
C GLU A 125 -7.32 5.21 -7.49
N ALA A 126 -8.31 4.48 -7.98
CA ALA A 126 -8.42 3.04 -7.83
C ALA A 126 -7.60 2.25 -8.86
N THR A 127 -7.22 2.87 -9.98
CA THR A 127 -6.51 2.22 -11.08
C THR A 127 -5.04 2.02 -10.76
N ASP A 128 -4.57 0.78 -10.85
CA ASP A 128 -3.15 0.46 -10.65
C ASP A 128 -2.28 0.94 -11.82
N LEU A 129 -1.12 1.47 -11.50
CA LEU A 129 -0.05 1.68 -12.48
C LEU A 129 0.56 0.33 -12.89
N LYS A 130 1.06 0.22 -14.12
CA LYS A 130 1.62 -1.03 -14.67
C LYS A 130 2.67 -1.67 -13.75
N TRP A 131 3.54 -0.87 -13.14
CA TRP A 131 4.58 -1.36 -12.23
C TRP A 131 4.08 -1.71 -10.81
N ALA A 132 2.89 -1.22 -10.42
CA ALA A 132 2.27 -1.48 -9.12
C ALA A 132 1.25 -2.64 -9.16
N LYS A 133 1.01 -3.21 -10.34
CA LYS A 133 0.15 -4.40 -10.46
C LYS A 133 0.89 -5.58 -9.87
N LYS A 134 0.36 -6.13 -8.79
CA LYS A 134 0.70 -7.49 -8.38
C LYS A 134 0.06 -8.45 -9.39
N ASN A 135 0.89 -9.26 -10.01
CA ASN A 135 0.41 -10.40 -10.80
C ASN A 135 -0.24 -11.42 -9.87
#